data_19995161cc471f4b9865014901af9420
#
_entry.id   19995161cc471f4b9865014901af9420
#
_cell.length_a   1.000
_cell.length_b   1.000
_cell.length_c   1.000
_cell.angle_alpha   90.00
_cell.angle_beta   90.00
_cell.angle_gamma   90.00
#
_symmetry.space_group_name_H-M   'P 1'
#
loop_
_entity.id
_entity.type
_entity.pdbx_description
1 polymer ?
#
loop_
_entity_poly.entity_id
_entity_poly.type
_entity_poly.pdbx_seq_one_letter_code
_entity_poly.pdbx_strand_id
1 'polypeptide(L)'
;MTNRIITDISNYIFVSDEPEVADVIFLPGGMHPQQPEYAAELYHKGYAKWIIPSGAMGVKWGAWPGVADKAEIYTGDYRSECEFFIDVLTKNGVPRDAIIPEYTARHTRDNAFLSRQAVDKKGICIKTALIVCKEFHARRCLMLYQMAFPDIEFKVCPVNCSNITKENWYKSERGINRVLGELERCGNQFVGDVKEYLACESAITI
;
A
#
# COMPACT_ATOMS: atom_id res chain seq x y z
N MET A 1 -9.47 27.73 14.72
CA MET A 1 -10.52 26.69 14.80
C MET A 1 -10.31 25.75 13.62
N THR A 2 -10.03 24.49 13.89
CA THR A 2 -9.93 23.48 12.83
C THR A 2 -11.36 23.21 12.32
N ASN A 3 -11.57 23.26 11.03
CA ASN A 3 -12.87 22.92 10.47
C ASN A 3 -13.14 21.43 10.75
N ARG A 4 -14.29 21.11 11.35
CA ARG A 4 -14.66 19.74 11.72
C ARG A 4 -14.57 18.76 10.54
N ILE A 5 -14.97 19.19 9.34
CA ILE A 5 -14.88 18.38 8.12
C ILE A 5 -13.42 17.98 7.83
N ILE A 6 -12.47 18.93 7.97
CA ILE A 6 -11.04 18.64 7.77
C ILE A 6 -10.57 17.60 8.78
N THR A 7 -10.97 17.73 10.05
CA THR A 7 -10.62 16.79 11.11
C THR A 7 -11.18 15.40 10.83
N ASP A 8 -12.45 15.29 10.46
CA ASP A 8 -13.11 14.01 10.20
C ASP A 8 -12.48 13.29 9.00
N ILE A 9 -12.24 14.01 7.89
CA ILE A 9 -11.55 13.46 6.71
C ILE A 9 -10.11 13.04 7.05
N SER A 10 -9.39 13.88 7.79
CA SER A 10 -8.01 13.57 8.20
C SER A 10 -7.94 12.29 9.03
N ASN A 11 -8.82 12.14 10.01
CA ASN A 11 -8.86 10.95 10.86
C ASN A 11 -9.27 9.68 10.09
N TYR A 12 -10.12 9.82 9.07
CA TYR A 12 -10.51 8.70 8.23
C TYR A 12 -9.37 8.27 7.28
N ILE A 13 -8.75 9.21 6.57
CA ILE A 13 -7.77 8.91 5.51
C ILE A 13 -6.39 8.55 6.05
N PHE A 14 -5.88 9.32 7.03
CA PHE A 14 -4.52 9.18 7.52
C PHE A 14 -4.45 8.19 8.69
N VAL A 15 -4.62 6.90 8.36
CA VAL A 15 -4.40 5.80 9.31
C VAL A 15 -2.90 5.61 9.50
N SER A 16 -2.46 5.52 10.74
CA SER A 16 -1.07 5.26 11.09
C SER A 16 -1.01 4.48 12.39
N ASP A 17 -0.30 3.38 12.39
CA ASP A 17 -0.02 2.55 13.55
C ASP A 17 1.48 2.55 13.84
N GLU A 18 1.85 2.30 15.09
CA GLU A 18 3.22 1.95 15.42
C GLU A 18 3.53 0.54 14.88
N PRO A 19 4.74 0.32 14.31
CA PRO A 19 5.10 -0.98 13.79
C PRO A 19 5.19 -2.01 14.92
N GLU A 20 4.60 -3.18 14.70
CA GLU A 20 4.70 -4.35 15.57
C GLU A 20 5.29 -5.52 14.78
N VAL A 21 5.85 -6.52 15.48
CA VAL A 21 6.38 -7.73 14.83
C VAL A 21 5.25 -8.44 14.09
N ALA A 22 5.48 -8.71 12.82
CA ALA A 22 4.52 -9.31 11.89
C ALA A 22 5.19 -10.38 11.02
N ASP A 23 4.38 -11.17 10.32
CA ASP A 23 4.90 -12.22 9.44
C ASP A 23 5.46 -11.64 8.15
N VAL A 24 4.82 -10.57 7.62
CA VAL A 24 5.17 -9.96 6.33
C VAL A 24 5.01 -8.43 6.33
N ILE A 25 5.72 -7.77 5.41
CA ILE A 25 5.49 -6.38 5.03
C ILE A 25 4.92 -6.35 3.62
N PHE A 26 3.70 -5.86 3.45
CA PHE A 26 3.13 -5.55 2.15
C PHE A 26 3.56 -4.15 1.70
N LEU A 27 3.98 -4.06 0.45
CA LEU A 27 4.53 -2.85 -0.14
C LEU A 27 3.82 -2.57 -1.48
N PRO A 28 2.61 -1.98 -1.45
CA PRO A 28 1.86 -1.64 -2.65
C PRO A 28 2.61 -0.62 -3.51
N GLY A 29 2.57 -0.81 -4.81
CA GLY A 29 3.37 -0.15 -5.80
C GLY A 29 3.40 1.38 -5.74
N GLY A 30 4.46 1.94 -6.27
CA GLY A 30 4.70 3.37 -6.32
C GLY A 30 6.05 3.73 -6.91
N MET A 31 6.32 5.03 -6.99
CA MET A 31 7.53 5.59 -7.61
C MET A 31 8.50 6.24 -6.61
N HIS A 32 8.18 6.18 -5.32
CA HIS A 32 8.94 6.88 -4.29
C HIS A 32 9.81 5.87 -3.52
N PRO A 33 11.13 6.06 -3.49
CA PRO A 33 12.05 5.13 -2.82
C PRO A 33 11.88 5.07 -1.30
N GLN A 34 11.32 6.09 -0.70
CA GLN A 34 11.10 6.14 0.76
C GLN A 34 10.22 4.98 1.26
N GLN A 35 9.29 4.47 0.43
CA GLN A 35 8.46 3.34 0.82
C GLN A 35 9.29 2.05 0.99
N PRO A 36 10.03 1.56 -0.02
CA PRO A 36 10.87 0.39 0.13
C PRO A 36 12.09 0.63 1.04
N GLU A 37 12.63 1.84 1.16
CA GLU A 37 13.67 2.18 2.14
C GLU A 37 13.17 1.94 3.58
N TYR A 38 11.97 2.43 3.90
CA TYR A 38 11.38 2.21 5.22
C TYR A 38 11.01 0.74 5.45
N ALA A 39 10.54 0.03 4.44
CA ALA A 39 10.30 -1.41 4.54
C ALA A 39 11.62 -2.17 4.82
N ALA A 40 12.75 -1.77 4.23
CA ALA A 40 14.05 -2.33 4.51
C ALA A 40 14.50 -2.04 5.95
N GLU A 41 14.26 -0.83 6.44
CA GLU A 41 14.53 -0.47 7.84
C GLU A 41 13.74 -1.36 8.81
N LEU A 42 12.45 -1.55 8.58
CA LEU A 42 11.60 -2.44 9.39
C LEU A 42 12.09 -3.89 9.34
N TYR A 43 12.50 -4.37 8.17
CA TYR A 43 13.08 -5.70 8.00
C TYR A 43 14.35 -5.87 8.84
N HIS A 44 15.29 -4.94 8.79
CA HIS A 44 16.54 -5.00 9.56
C HIS A 44 16.33 -4.88 11.08
N LYS A 45 15.25 -4.21 11.50
CA LYS A 45 14.83 -4.18 12.90
C LYS A 45 14.12 -5.47 13.35
N GLY A 46 13.92 -6.43 12.45
CA GLY A 46 13.29 -7.71 12.76
C GLY A 46 11.77 -7.68 12.84
N TYR A 47 11.12 -6.64 12.30
CA TYR A 47 9.66 -6.55 12.32
C TYR A 47 8.96 -7.53 11.40
N ALA A 48 9.61 -8.03 10.33
CA ALA A 48 9.05 -9.07 9.49
C ALA A 48 10.13 -9.89 8.79
N LYS A 49 9.79 -11.13 8.46
CA LYS A 49 10.67 -12.04 7.74
C LYS A 49 10.61 -11.88 6.23
N TRP A 50 9.47 -11.42 5.70
CA TRP A 50 9.19 -11.33 4.28
C TRP A 50 8.74 -9.93 3.88
N ILE A 51 9.14 -9.49 2.69
CA ILE A 51 8.62 -8.25 2.08
C ILE A 51 7.99 -8.61 0.74
N ILE A 52 6.79 -8.09 0.50
CA ILE A 52 6.01 -8.37 -0.71
C ILE A 52 5.81 -7.06 -1.47
N PRO A 53 6.76 -6.66 -2.33
CA PRO A 53 6.58 -5.55 -3.25
C PRO A 53 5.63 -5.99 -4.37
N SER A 54 4.65 -5.15 -4.67
CA SER A 54 3.63 -5.42 -5.68
C SER A 54 3.49 -4.22 -6.62
N GLY A 55 3.31 -4.49 -7.89
CA GLY A 55 2.98 -3.46 -8.88
C GLY A 55 3.64 -3.70 -10.22
N ALA A 56 2.81 -3.65 -11.25
CA ALA A 56 3.22 -3.57 -12.65
C ALA A 56 3.54 -2.12 -13.02
N MET A 57 3.46 -1.84 -14.26
CA MET A 57 3.43 -0.51 -14.84
C MET A 57 2.01 0.07 -14.65
N GLY A 58 1.90 1.23 -14.01
CA GLY A 58 0.59 1.86 -13.79
C GLY A 58 -0.17 2.11 -15.10
N VAL A 59 -1.41 1.65 -15.19
CA VAL A 59 -2.28 1.75 -16.38
C VAL A 59 -2.37 3.18 -16.93
N LYS A 60 -2.28 4.17 -16.04
CA LYS A 60 -2.40 5.59 -16.39
C LYS A 60 -1.27 6.09 -17.30
N TRP A 61 -0.11 5.43 -17.30
CA TRP A 61 1.09 5.98 -17.91
C TRP A 61 1.57 5.23 -19.16
N GLY A 62 1.10 4.01 -19.40
CA GLY A 62 1.50 3.18 -20.55
C GLY A 62 2.99 2.77 -20.56
N ALA A 63 3.79 3.42 -19.72
CA ALA A 63 5.21 3.14 -19.50
C ALA A 63 5.57 3.48 -18.05
N TRP A 64 6.70 2.97 -17.55
CA TRP A 64 7.23 3.37 -16.25
C TRP A 64 7.52 4.88 -16.22
N PRO A 65 6.90 5.67 -15.32
CA PRO A 65 7.06 7.13 -15.35
C PRO A 65 8.39 7.62 -14.74
N GLY A 66 9.24 6.70 -14.28
CA GLY A 66 10.50 7.02 -13.63
C GLY A 66 10.44 7.07 -12.11
N VAL A 67 11.60 7.25 -11.49
CA VAL A 67 11.77 7.39 -10.04
C VAL A 67 11.38 8.80 -9.62
N ALA A 68 10.53 8.94 -8.61
CA ALA A 68 9.98 10.23 -8.21
C ALA A 68 10.94 11.07 -7.34
N ASP A 69 11.91 10.43 -6.72
CA ASP A 69 12.90 11.06 -5.84
C ASP A 69 14.17 10.20 -5.78
N LYS A 70 15.35 10.78 -5.52
CA LYS A 70 16.65 10.08 -5.46
C LYS A 70 16.98 9.30 -6.75
N ALA A 71 16.61 9.86 -7.91
CA ALA A 71 16.88 9.24 -9.21
C ALA A 71 18.39 9.07 -9.50
N GLU A 72 19.23 9.85 -8.86
CA GLU A 72 20.70 9.73 -8.91
C GLU A 72 21.24 8.50 -8.17
N ILE A 73 20.46 7.92 -7.21
CA ILE A 73 20.81 6.70 -6.47
C ILE A 73 20.20 5.49 -7.15
N TYR A 74 18.94 5.61 -7.57
CA TYR A 74 18.16 4.53 -8.16
C TYR A 74 18.05 4.69 -9.67
N THR A 75 19.14 4.35 -10.37
CA THR A 75 19.37 4.59 -11.80
C THR A 75 19.01 3.41 -12.71
N GLY A 76 18.34 2.39 -12.18
CA GLY A 76 17.98 1.18 -12.95
C GLY A 76 16.96 1.46 -14.06
N ASP A 77 16.99 0.63 -15.11
CA ASP A 77 15.95 0.60 -16.15
C ASP A 77 14.81 -0.34 -15.69
N TYR A 78 13.85 0.23 -14.97
CA TYR A 78 12.77 -0.52 -14.38
C TYR A 78 11.58 -0.62 -15.33
N ARG A 79 11.00 -1.83 -15.45
CA ARG A 79 9.79 -2.09 -16.24
C ARG A 79 8.51 -2.07 -15.41
N SER A 80 8.65 -2.09 -14.07
CA SER A 80 7.52 -2.13 -13.15
C SER A 80 7.86 -1.47 -11.81
N GLU A 81 6.82 -1.10 -11.07
CA GLU A 81 6.94 -0.59 -9.70
C GLU A 81 7.59 -1.65 -8.78
N CYS A 82 7.27 -2.93 -9.00
CA CYS A 82 7.85 -4.03 -8.26
C CYS A 82 9.37 -4.16 -8.53
N GLU A 83 9.84 -4.08 -9.78
CA GLU A 83 11.26 -4.10 -10.11
C GLU A 83 12.02 -2.96 -9.44
N PHE A 84 11.46 -1.76 -9.48
CA PHE A 84 12.02 -0.61 -8.79
C PHE A 84 12.12 -0.86 -7.28
N PHE A 85 11.06 -1.32 -6.64
CA PHE A 85 11.05 -1.57 -5.21
C PHE A 85 12.04 -2.66 -4.81
N ILE A 86 12.21 -3.71 -5.63
CA ILE A 86 13.21 -4.75 -5.41
C ILE A 86 14.63 -4.18 -5.46
N ASP A 87 14.94 -3.30 -6.43
CA ASP A 87 16.26 -2.66 -6.51
C ASP A 87 16.53 -1.82 -5.26
N VAL A 88 15.55 -1.01 -4.83
CA VAL A 88 15.69 -0.24 -3.59
C VAL A 88 15.90 -1.14 -2.38
N LEU A 89 15.08 -2.18 -2.20
CA LEU A 89 15.20 -3.13 -1.09
C LEU A 89 16.59 -3.79 -1.06
N THR A 90 17.08 -4.29 -2.21
CA THR A 90 18.36 -4.98 -2.29
C THR A 90 19.54 -4.02 -2.08
N LYS A 91 19.48 -2.81 -2.59
CA LYS A 91 20.49 -1.76 -2.31
C LYS A 91 20.52 -1.35 -0.84
N ASN A 92 19.39 -1.48 -0.15
CA ASN A 92 19.31 -1.27 1.29
C ASN A 92 19.52 -2.58 2.10
N GLY A 93 20.15 -3.60 1.51
CA GLY A 93 20.63 -4.79 2.22
C GLY A 93 19.60 -5.88 2.49
N VAL A 94 18.38 -5.79 1.96
CA VAL A 94 17.38 -6.85 2.07
C VAL A 94 17.78 -8.01 1.14
N PRO A 95 18.00 -9.24 1.66
CA PRO A 95 18.37 -10.37 0.83
C PRO A 95 17.23 -10.75 -0.14
N ARG A 96 17.59 -11.17 -1.35
CA ARG A 96 16.63 -11.45 -2.43
C ARG A 96 15.64 -12.57 -2.08
N ASP A 97 16.04 -13.53 -1.28
CA ASP A 97 15.22 -14.64 -0.80
C ASP A 97 14.16 -14.23 0.24
N ALA A 98 14.34 -13.08 0.90
CA ALA A 98 13.33 -12.47 1.76
C ALA A 98 12.26 -11.66 0.99
N ILE A 99 12.41 -11.51 -0.33
CA ILE A 99 11.49 -10.73 -1.16
C ILE A 99 10.59 -11.67 -1.97
N ILE A 100 9.28 -11.50 -1.83
CA ILE A 100 8.26 -12.23 -2.61
C ILE A 100 7.64 -11.24 -3.59
N PRO A 101 8.07 -11.21 -4.86
CA PRO A 101 7.64 -10.19 -5.81
C PRO A 101 6.27 -10.47 -6.42
N GLU A 102 5.52 -9.40 -6.68
CA GLU A 102 4.32 -9.42 -7.50
C GLU A 102 4.42 -8.35 -8.61
N TYR A 103 4.44 -8.75 -9.89
CA TYR A 103 4.79 -7.90 -11.02
C TYR A 103 3.60 -7.45 -11.88
N THR A 104 2.38 -7.90 -11.58
CA THR A 104 1.26 -7.81 -12.53
C THR A 104 0.15 -6.86 -12.10
N ALA A 105 0.13 -6.45 -10.85
CA ALA A 105 -0.87 -5.54 -10.29
C ALA A 105 -0.85 -4.18 -10.98
N ARG A 106 -2.01 -3.73 -11.47
CA ARG A 106 -2.18 -2.46 -12.19
C ARG A 106 -2.90 -1.39 -11.37
N HIS A 107 -3.61 -1.80 -10.32
CA HIS A 107 -4.39 -0.96 -9.43
C HIS A 107 -4.17 -1.36 -7.99
N THR A 108 -4.53 -0.51 -7.04
CA THR A 108 -4.37 -0.83 -5.61
C THR A 108 -5.16 -2.09 -5.19
N ARG A 109 -6.32 -2.34 -5.81
CA ARG A 109 -7.07 -3.59 -5.59
C ARG A 109 -6.24 -4.80 -6.02
N ASP A 110 -5.66 -4.75 -7.22
CA ASP A 110 -4.78 -5.80 -7.72
C ASP A 110 -3.58 -6.02 -6.79
N ASN A 111 -2.96 -4.94 -6.28
CA ASN A 111 -1.85 -5.05 -5.33
C ASN A 111 -2.22 -5.94 -4.14
N ALA A 112 -3.41 -5.78 -3.58
CA ALA A 112 -3.85 -6.60 -2.44
C ALA A 112 -4.14 -8.05 -2.84
N PHE A 113 -4.96 -8.27 -3.86
CA PHE A 113 -5.41 -9.62 -4.24
C PHE A 113 -4.30 -10.46 -4.90
N LEU A 114 -3.43 -9.85 -5.71
CA LEU A 114 -2.30 -10.56 -6.32
C LEU A 114 -1.16 -10.78 -5.32
N SER A 115 -0.99 -9.90 -4.33
CA SER A 115 -0.12 -10.18 -3.18
C SER A 115 -0.63 -11.39 -2.38
N ARG A 116 -1.96 -11.58 -2.24
CA ARG A 116 -2.53 -12.78 -1.63
C ARG A 116 -2.14 -14.03 -2.43
N GLN A 117 -2.28 -14.01 -3.74
CA GLN A 117 -1.88 -15.13 -4.60
C GLN A 117 -0.37 -15.42 -4.49
N ALA A 118 0.48 -14.38 -4.39
CA ALA A 118 1.91 -14.55 -4.22
C ALA A 118 2.27 -15.22 -2.87
N VAL A 119 1.59 -14.84 -1.79
CA VAL A 119 1.71 -15.47 -0.46
C VAL A 119 1.30 -16.94 -0.52
N ASP A 120 0.12 -17.22 -1.09
CA ASP A 120 -0.41 -18.58 -1.21
C ASP A 120 0.52 -19.47 -2.06
N LYS A 121 1.00 -18.97 -3.19
CA LYS A 121 1.97 -19.68 -4.05
C LYS A 121 3.31 -19.95 -3.36
N LYS A 122 3.74 -19.05 -2.48
CA LYS A 122 4.96 -19.25 -1.68
C LYS A 122 4.75 -20.30 -0.57
N GLY A 123 3.50 -20.60 -0.22
CA GLY A 123 3.15 -21.56 0.82
C GLY A 123 3.47 -21.08 2.24
N ILE A 124 3.44 -19.76 2.47
CA ILE A 124 3.65 -19.19 3.80
C ILE A 124 2.30 -18.92 4.47
N CYS A 125 2.20 -19.30 5.75
CA CYS A 125 1.06 -18.96 6.60
C CYS A 125 1.37 -17.63 7.29
N ILE A 126 0.47 -16.67 7.16
CA ILE A 126 0.57 -15.36 7.80
C ILE A 126 -0.66 -15.10 8.67
N LYS A 127 -0.47 -14.40 9.78
CA LYS A 127 -1.54 -13.97 10.72
C LYS A 127 -1.51 -12.47 10.95
N THR A 128 -0.32 -11.88 10.83
CA THR A 128 -0.09 -10.47 11.06
C THR A 128 0.70 -9.87 9.90
N ALA A 129 0.41 -8.62 9.54
CA ALA A 129 1.09 -7.96 8.44
C ALA A 129 1.25 -6.46 8.68
N LEU A 130 2.36 -5.90 8.19
CA LEU A 130 2.55 -4.48 8.06
C LEU A 130 2.21 -4.04 6.63
N ILE A 131 1.59 -2.87 6.49
CA ILE A 131 1.39 -2.22 5.19
C ILE A 131 2.22 -0.94 5.17
N VAL A 132 3.23 -0.88 4.31
CA VAL A 132 4.05 0.32 4.08
C VAL A 132 3.57 1.02 2.82
N CYS A 133 2.93 2.17 2.98
CA CYS A 133 2.33 2.92 1.88
C CYS A 133 2.46 4.43 2.10
N LYS A 134 1.96 5.24 1.15
CA LYS A 134 1.91 6.71 1.31
C LYS A 134 0.85 7.10 2.34
N GLU A 135 1.12 8.12 3.16
CA GLU A 135 0.21 8.57 4.22
C GLU A 135 -1.23 8.79 3.74
N PHE A 136 -1.43 9.57 2.67
CA PHE A 136 -2.78 9.86 2.16
C PHE A 136 -3.48 8.64 1.53
N HIS A 137 -2.76 7.54 1.31
CA HIS A 137 -3.24 6.31 0.71
C HIS A 137 -3.57 5.21 1.73
N ALA A 138 -3.24 5.45 3.00
CA ALA A 138 -3.25 4.48 4.07
C ALA A 138 -4.61 3.79 4.27
N ARG A 139 -5.70 4.56 4.35
CA ARG A 139 -7.05 4.00 4.53
C ARG A 139 -7.44 3.05 3.41
N ARG A 140 -7.25 3.44 2.17
CA ARG A 140 -7.64 2.62 1.03
C ARG A 140 -6.79 1.36 0.89
N CYS A 141 -5.49 1.44 1.18
CA CYS A 141 -4.65 0.24 1.27
C CYS A 141 -5.19 -0.70 2.35
N LEU A 142 -5.41 -0.21 3.57
CA LEU A 142 -5.93 -1.04 4.67
C LEU A 142 -7.22 -1.77 4.28
N MET A 143 -8.22 -1.04 3.77
CA MET A 143 -9.50 -1.63 3.38
C MET A 143 -9.35 -2.74 2.33
N LEU A 144 -8.51 -2.51 1.30
CA LEU A 144 -8.31 -3.48 0.22
C LEU A 144 -7.52 -4.72 0.68
N TYR A 145 -6.52 -4.53 1.54
CA TYR A 145 -5.78 -5.66 2.09
C TYR A 145 -6.62 -6.47 3.07
N GLN A 146 -7.45 -5.84 3.90
CA GLN A 146 -8.42 -6.53 4.76
C GLN A 146 -9.42 -7.38 3.95
N MET A 147 -9.85 -6.90 2.78
CA MET A 147 -10.70 -7.70 1.88
C MET A 147 -9.95 -8.90 1.29
N ALA A 148 -8.70 -8.72 0.85
CA ALA A 148 -7.90 -9.80 0.27
C ALA A 148 -7.47 -10.83 1.33
N PHE A 149 -7.37 -10.42 2.59
CA PHE A 149 -6.89 -11.21 3.71
C PHE A 149 -7.81 -11.00 4.94
N PRO A 150 -9.02 -11.54 4.94
CA PRO A 150 -10.02 -11.24 5.99
C PRO A 150 -9.62 -11.72 7.38
N ASP A 151 -8.72 -12.73 7.48
CA ASP A 151 -8.31 -13.33 8.74
C ASP A 151 -6.95 -12.80 9.26
N ILE A 152 -6.42 -11.72 8.65
CA ILE A 152 -5.12 -11.15 8.99
C ILE A 152 -5.29 -9.86 9.79
N GLU A 153 -4.49 -9.71 10.84
CA GLU A 153 -4.35 -8.43 11.55
C GLU A 153 -3.33 -7.54 10.83
N PHE A 154 -3.72 -6.29 10.57
CA PHE A 154 -2.88 -5.32 9.87
C PHE A 154 -2.48 -4.15 10.77
N LYS A 155 -1.22 -3.74 10.66
CA LYS A 155 -0.73 -2.43 11.11
C LYS A 155 -0.30 -1.62 9.89
N VAL A 156 -0.77 -0.40 9.79
CA VAL A 156 -0.42 0.50 8.68
C VAL A 156 0.71 1.41 9.11
N CYS A 157 1.84 1.29 8.45
CA CYS A 157 3.06 2.05 8.71
C CYS A 157 3.35 2.99 7.52
N PRO A 158 2.67 4.14 7.43
CA PRO A 158 2.75 5.00 6.27
C PRO A 158 4.05 5.81 6.23
N VAL A 159 4.41 6.25 5.01
CA VAL A 159 5.60 7.06 4.76
C VAL A 159 5.23 8.38 4.11
N ASN A 160 5.77 9.47 4.64
CA ASN A 160 5.68 10.77 3.99
C ASN A 160 6.68 10.86 2.84
N CYS A 161 6.21 10.69 1.61
CA CYS A 161 7.03 10.77 0.42
C CYS A 161 6.51 11.78 -0.63
N SER A 162 5.44 12.50 -0.34
CA SER A 162 4.80 13.41 -1.30
C SER A 162 4.53 14.80 -0.75
N ASN A 163 4.96 15.04 0.50
CA ASN A 163 4.68 16.26 1.24
C ASN A 163 3.17 16.57 1.39
N ILE A 164 2.34 15.52 1.44
CA ILE A 164 0.90 15.60 1.73
C ILE A 164 0.66 14.80 3.00
N THR A 165 0.50 15.51 4.13
CA THR A 165 0.35 14.95 5.47
C THR A 165 -1.01 15.28 6.08
N LYS A 166 -1.32 14.63 7.20
CA LYS A 166 -2.51 14.89 7.99
C LYS A 166 -2.67 16.38 8.37
N GLU A 167 -1.55 17.09 8.57
CA GLU A 167 -1.50 18.48 9.06
C GLU A 167 -1.49 19.52 7.94
N ASN A 168 -1.27 19.11 6.68
CA ASN A 168 -1.06 20.08 5.60
C ASN A 168 -1.90 19.88 4.33
N TRP A 169 -2.55 18.71 4.13
CA TRP A 169 -3.25 18.39 2.89
C TRP A 169 -4.28 19.44 2.46
N TYR A 170 -4.94 20.07 3.42
CA TYR A 170 -5.98 21.08 3.19
C TYR A 170 -5.43 22.49 2.91
N LYS A 171 -4.10 22.67 2.94
CA LYS A 171 -3.41 23.96 2.71
C LYS A 171 -2.98 24.16 1.25
N SER A 172 -3.23 23.22 0.38
CA SER A 172 -2.91 23.32 -1.05
C SER A 172 -3.97 22.63 -1.91
N GLU A 173 -4.20 23.15 -3.10
CA GLU A 173 -5.12 22.55 -4.06
C GLU A 173 -4.69 21.10 -4.42
N ARG A 174 -3.37 20.86 -4.59
CA ARG A 174 -2.82 19.54 -4.83
C ARG A 174 -3.16 18.56 -3.70
N GLY A 175 -3.01 18.98 -2.44
CA GLY A 175 -3.32 18.16 -1.27
C GLY A 175 -4.81 17.87 -1.17
N ILE A 176 -5.65 18.91 -1.33
CA ILE A 176 -7.11 18.79 -1.32
C ILE A 176 -7.58 17.78 -2.38
N ASN A 177 -7.16 17.98 -3.64
CA ASN A 177 -7.55 17.09 -4.74
C ASN A 177 -7.06 15.63 -4.52
N ARG A 178 -5.88 15.45 -3.93
CA ARG A 178 -5.34 14.12 -3.64
C ARG A 178 -6.16 13.41 -2.56
N VAL A 179 -6.41 14.08 -1.43
CA VAL A 179 -7.07 13.46 -0.27
C VAL A 179 -8.56 13.24 -0.54
N LEU A 180 -9.26 14.22 -1.14
CA LEU A 180 -10.66 14.03 -1.52
C LEU A 180 -10.81 12.96 -2.60
N GLY A 181 -9.86 12.84 -3.54
CA GLY A 181 -9.84 11.76 -4.50
C GLY A 181 -9.61 10.38 -3.88
N GLU A 182 -8.88 10.25 -2.77
CA GLU A 182 -8.80 8.99 -2.02
C GLU A 182 -10.11 8.68 -1.30
N LEU A 183 -10.76 9.68 -0.71
CA LEU A 183 -12.08 9.54 -0.06
C LEU A 183 -13.15 9.07 -1.07
N GLU A 184 -13.20 9.69 -2.26
CA GLU A 184 -14.07 9.27 -3.36
C GLU A 184 -13.83 7.82 -3.76
N ARG A 185 -12.58 7.40 -3.90
CA ARG A 185 -12.21 6.01 -4.23
C ARG A 185 -12.59 5.04 -3.13
N CYS A 186 -12.48 5.41 -1.86
CA CYS A 186 -12.97 4.59 -0.74
C CYS A 186 -14.50 4.37 -0.82
N GLY A 187 -15.27 5.34 -1.32
CA GLY A 187 -16.70 5.17 -1.56
C GLY A 187 -16.99 4.29 -2.79
N ASN A 188 -16.39 4.64 -3.92
CA ASN A 188 -16.77 4.06 -5.21
C ASN A 188 -16.24 2.63 -5.45
N GLN A 189 -15.07 2.29 -4.93
CA GLN A 189 -14.44 0.97 -5.18
C GLN A 189 -15.14 -0.20 -4.50
N PHE A 190 -15.87 0.03 -3.43
CA PHE A 190 -16.48 -1.02 -2.61
C PHE A 190 -17.98 -1.23 -2.86
N VAL A 191 -18.57 -0.52 -3.82
CA VAL A 191 -20.02 -0.63 -4.12
C VAL A 191 -20.40 -2.05 -4.53
N GLY A 192 -19.57 -2.72 -5.36
CA GLY A 192 -19.78 -4.11 -5.78
C GLY A 192 -19.73 -5.06 -4.60
N ASP A 193 -18.68 -4.95 -3.79
CA ASP A 193 -18.42 -5.83 -2.66
C ASP A 193 -19.54 -5.74 -1.60
N VAL A 194 -20.02 -4.52 -1.30
CA VAL A 194 -21.14 -4.31 -0.36
C VAL A 194 -22.45 -4.91 -0.91
N LYS A 195 -22.69 -4.80 -2.23
CA LYS A 195 -23.86 -5.41 -2.86
C LYS A 195 -23.80 -6.93 -2.85
N GLU A 196 -22.64 -7.53 -3.07
CA GLU A 196 -22.42 -8.98 -2.99
C GLU A 196 -22.68 -9.49 -1.56
N TYR A 197 -22.17 -8.78 -0.54
CA TYR A 197 -22.44 -9.09 0.85
C TYR A 197 -23.94 -9.10 1.16
N LEU A 198 -24.68 -8.07 0.71
CA LEU A 198 -26.12 -7.98 0.90
C LEU A 198 -26.87 -9.14 0.21
N ALA A 199 -26.43 -9.56 -0.98
CA ALA A 199 -27.04 -10.67 -1.71
C ALA A 199 -26.81 -12.01 -0.99
N CYS A 200 -25.62 -12.24 -0.41
CA CYS A 200 -25.31 -13.43 0.35
C CYS A 200 -26.13 -13.51 1.66
N GLU A 201 -26.30 -12.43 2.40
CA GLU A 201 -27.13 -12.40 3.60
C GLU A 201 -28.61 -12.69 3.29
N SER A 202 -29.12 -12.14 2.19
CA SER A 202 -30.49 -12.39 1.74
C SER A 202 -30.76 -13.85 1.36
N ALA A 203 -29.74 -14.58 0.91
CA ALA A 203 -29.84 -16.01 0.56
C ALA A 203 -29.80 -16.93 1.79
N ILE A 204 -29.29 -16.47 2.93
CA ILE A 204 -29.21 -17.27 4.19
C ILE A 204 -30.53 -17.17 4.99
N THR A 205 -31.36 -16.17 4.69
CA THR A 205 -32.60 -15.89 5.43
C THR A 205 -33.85 -16.61 4.84
N ILE A 206 -33.68 -17.47 3.83
CA ILE A 206 -34.71 -18.33 3.21
C ILE A 206 -34.46 -19.78 3.59
#